data_96b4c226e62cb2e59d97c7a674688ba3
#
_entry.id   96b4c226e62cb2e59d97c7a674688ba3
#
_cell.length_a   1.000
_cell.length_b   1.000
_cell.length_c   1.000
_cell.angle_alpha   90.00
_cell.angle_beta   90.00
_cell.angle_gamma   90.00
#
_symmetry.space_group_name_H-M   'P 1'
#
loop_
_entity.id
_entity.type
_entity.pdbx_description
1 polymer ?
#
loop_
_entity_poly.entity_id
_entity_poly.type
_entity_poly.pdbx_seq_one_letter_code
_entity_poly.pdbx_strand_id
1 'polypeptide(L)'
;RIAEEMTLGKDGVTTGASNDIQRATDIARKMVTKWGLSEKMGPLMYDEATEEVFLGRSAGQHHLAVSADTAKQIDQEVRRIIDECYAIAQKILQENVDKLHLMAQALMLYETIDADQIDDIMSGREPREPKDWGGTSGSRNTADVDAGAAPQGSSSRPIGGPAGEH
;
A
#
# COMPACT_ATOMS: atom_id res chain seq x y z
N ARG A 1 -6.23 7.68 1.46
CA ARG A 1 -7.52 8.33 1.25
C ARG A 1 -7.79 9.44 2.27
N ILE A 2 -7.90 9.12 3.59
CA ILE A 2 -8.22 10.13 4.62
C ILE A 2 -7.12 11.20 4.69
N ALA A 3 -5.85 10.81 4.69
CA ALA A 3 -4.73 11.75 4.68
C ALA A 3 -4.74 12.65 3.44
N GLU A 4 -5.02 12.12 2.24
CA GLU A 4 -5.19 12.91 1.02
C GLU A 4 -6.32 13.94 1.16
N GLU A 5 -7.49 13.51 1.67
CA GLU A 5 -8.62 14.39 1.87
C GLU A 5 -8.33 15.51 2.87
N MET A 6 -7.56 15.23 3.93
CA MET A 6 -7.15 16.21 4.93
C MET A 6 -6.13 17.23 4.40
N THR A 7 -5.21 16.81 3.53
CA THR A 7 -4.12 17.66 3.03
C THR A 7 -4.44 18.35 1.72
N LEU A 8 -5.15 17.70 0.82
CA LEU A 8 -5.43 18.20 -0.53
C LEU A 8 -6.89 18.61 -0.73
N GLY A 9 -7.75 18.38 0.27
CA GLY A 9 -9.19 18.58 0.15
C GLY A 9 -9.86 17.46 -0.66
N LYS A 10 -11.20 17.53 -0.76
CA LYS A 10 -12.01 16.49 -1.43
C LYS A 10 -11.69 16.32 -2.90
N ASP A 11 -11.33 17.41 -3.57
CA ASP A 11 -11.04 17.41 -5.01
C ASP A 11 -9.64 16.86 -5.34
N GLY A 12 -8.75 16.79 -4.36
CA GLY A 12 -7.41 16.25 -4.50
C GLY A 12 -7.27 14.75 -4.21
N VAL A 13 -8.38 14.08 -3.93
CA VAL A 13 -8.37 12.65 -3.62
C VAL A 13 -8.15 11.81 -4.88
N THR A 14 -7.18 10.90 -4.82
CA THR A 14 -6.83 10.00 -5.91
C THR A 14 -7.50 8.63 -5.79
N THR A 15 -7.38 7.81 -6.84
CA THR A 15 -7.86 6.42 -6.86
C THR A 15 -6.87 5.44 -6.22
N GLY A 16 -5.74 5.91 -5.66
CA GLY A 16 -4.68 5.08 -5.10
C GLY A 16 -5.15 4.12 -3.99
N ALA A 17 -6.13 4.55 -3.18
CA ALA A 17 -6.69 3.75 -2.11
C ALA A 17 -7.81 2.78 -2.54
N SER A 18 -8.05 2.57 -3.85
CA SER A 18 -9.17 1.74 -4.33
C SER A 18 -9.10 0.29 -3.82
N ASN A 19 -7.93 -0.32 -3.82
CA ASN A 19 -7.71 -1.67 -3.31
C ASN A 19 -7.98 -1.76 -1.79
N ASP A 20 -7.58 -0.75 -1.03
CA ASP A 20 -7.80 -0.71 0.42
C ASP A 20 -9.29 -0.59 0.73
N ILE A 21 -10.01 0.25 -0.02
CA ILE A 21 -11.47 0.39 0.11
C ILE A 21 -12.17 -0.93 -0.21
N GLN A 22 -11.79 -1.60 -1.30
CA GLN A 22 -12.34 -2.89 -1.67
C GLN A 22 -12.09 -3.92 -0.55
N ARG A 23 -10.84 -4.05 -0.08
CA ARG A 23 -10.46 -4.99 0.98
C ARG A 23 -11.20 -4.72 2.29
N ALA A 24 -11.32 -3.46 2.70
CA ALA A 24 -12.08 -3.08 3.89
C ALA A 24 -13.55 -3.47 3.77
N THR A 25 -14.17 -3.22 2.60
CA THR A 25 -15.56 -3.59 2.32
C THR A 25 -15.75 -5.10 2.35
N ASP A 26 -14.85 -5.88 1.75
CA ASP A 26 -14.90 -7.34 1.75
C ASP A 26 -14.77 -7.92 3.18
N ILE A 27 -13.90 -7.34 4.00
CA ILE A 27 -13.75 -7.73 5.40
C ILE A 27 -15.02 -7.42 6.19
N ALA A 28 -15.56 -6.19 6.07
CA ALA A 28 -16.78 -5.80 6.76
C ALA A 28 -17.97 -6.69 6.35
N ARG A 29 -18.10 -7.02 5.06
CA ARG A 29 -19.12 -7.95 4.58
C ARG A 29 -18.96 -9.34 5.18
N LYS A 30 -17.74 -9.88 5.25
CA LYS A 30 -17.47 -11.16 5.91
C LYS A 30 -17.76 -11.13 7.41
N MET A 31 -17.45 -10.02 8.09
CA MET A 31 -17.81 -9.85 9.51
C MET A 31 -19.31 -10.01 9.74
N VAL A 32 -20.13 -9.43 8.87
CA VAL A 32 -21.59 -9.47 8.97
C VAL A 32 -22.15 -10.81 8.50
N THR A 33 -21.70 -11.32 7.35
CA THR A 33 -22.35 -12.46 6.68
C THR A 33 -21.77 -13.82 7.02
N LYS A 34 -20.47 -13.90 7.37
CA LYS A 34 -19.77 -15.18 7.58
C LYS A 34 -19.34 -15.41 9.02
N TRP A 35 -18.90 -14.36 9.71
CA TRP A 35 -18.29 -14.50 11.03
C TRP A 35 -19.25 -14.22 12.19
N GLY A 36 -20.49 -13.75 11.89
CA GLY A 36 -21.48 -13.46 12.91
C GLY A 36 -21.06 -12.38 13.90
N LEU A 37 -20.26 -11.39 13.46
CA LEU A 37 -19.71 -10.32 14.30
C LEU A 37 -20.61 -9.07 14.35
N SER A 38 -21.76 -9.07 13.68
CA SER A 38 -22.73 -7.99 13.78
C SER A 38 -23.69 -8.24 14.94
N GLU A 39 -23.78 -7.30 15.86
CA GLU A 39 -24.76 -7.39 16.96
C GLU A 39 -26.20 -7.42 16.44
N LYS A 40 -26.49 -6.66 15.38
CA LYS A 40 -27.83 -6.56 14.79
C LYS A 40 -28.23 -7.80 14.02
N MET A 41 -27.29 -8.41 13.29
CA MET A 41 -27.54 -9.59 12.47
C MET A 41 -27.40 -10.89 13.24
N GLY A 42 -26.73 -10.86 14.40
CA GLY A 42 -26.47 -12.01 15.24
C GLY A 42 -25.44 -13.00 14.69
N PRO A 43 -25.17 -14.10 15.42
CA PRO A 43 -24.17 -15.09 15.03
C PRO A 43 -24.74 -16.09 14.02
N LEU A 44 -25.22 -15.58 12.89
CA LEU A 44 -25.78 -16.36 11.80
C LEU A 44 -24.90 -16.21 10.55
N MET A 45 -24.91 -17.26 9.74
CA MET A 45 -24.23 -17.25 8.44
C MET A 45 -25.24 -16.91 7.33
N TYR A 46 -25.01 -15.83 6.65
CA TYR A 46 -25.78 -15.38 5.49
C TYR A 46 -24.92 -15.59 4.24
N ASP A 47 -24.76 -16.84 3.80
CA ASP A 47 -23.94 -17.11 2.61
C ASP A 47 -24.70 -16.67 1.37
N GLU A 48 -24.12 -15.72 0.63
CA GLU A 48 -24.51 -15.51 -0.77
C GLU A 48 -23.92 -16.72 -1.51
N ALA A 49 -24.78 -17.61 -1.98
CA ALA A 49 -24.38 -18.68 -2.84
C ALA A 49 -23.55 -18.10 -4.00
N THR A 50 -22.25 -18.28 -3.91
CA THR A 50 -21.42 -18.17 -5.08
C THR A 50 -21.88 -19.32 -5.97
N GLU A 51 -22.66 -19.01 -7.00
CA GLU A 51 -22.92 -19.95 -8.09
C GLU A 51 -21.55 -20.31 -8.68
N GLU A 52 -20.91 -21.35 -8.13
CA GLU A 52 -19.99 -22.11 -8.95
C GLU A 52 -20.86 -22.78 -10.02
N VAL A 53 -20.99 -22.10 -11.15
CA VAL A 53 -21.54 -22.66 -12.38
C VAL A 53 -20.58 -23.74 -12.86
N PHE A 54 -20.61 -24.89 -12.17
CA PHE A 54 -19.98 -26.09 -12.68
C PHE A 54 -20.97 -26.71 -13.66
N LEU A 55 -20.59 -26.68 -14.92
CA LEU A 55 -21.29 -27.23 -16.07
C LEU A 55 -22.10 -28.50 -15.76
N GLY A 56 -23.42 -28.39 -15.72
CA GLY A 56 -24.28 -29.48 -16.13
C GLY A 56 -24.96 -30.34 -15.07
N ARG A 57 -25.03 -29.98 -13.78
CA ARG A 57 -25.93 -30.65 -12.82
C ARG A 57 -26.57 -29.62 -11.87
N SER A 58 -27.82 -29.28 -12.15
CA SER A 58 -28.70 -28.66 -11.16
C SER A 58 -29.01 -29.71 -10.08
N ALA A 59 -28.12 -29.86 -9.09
CA ALA A 59 -28.46 -30.47 -7.83
C ALA A 59 -29.28 -29.45 -7.06
N GLY A 60 -30.56 -29.73 -6.86
CA GLY A 60 -31.49 -28.88 -6.12
C GLY A 60 -31.06 -28.70 -4.67
N GLN A 61 -30.14 -27.79 -4.43
CA GLN A 61 -29.95 -27.20 -3.13
C GLN A 61 -30.76 -25.90 -3.16
N HIS A 62 -31.81 -25.88 -2.34
CA HIS A 62 -32.50 -24.65 -1.98
C HIS A 62 -31.50 -23.74 -1.29
N HIS A 63 -30.85 -22.88 -2.07
CA HIS A 63 -30.18 -21.72 -1.52
C HIS A 63 -31.27 -20.88 -0.88
N LEU A 64 -31.26 -20.74 0.42
CA LEU A 64 -32.06 -19.79 1.14
C LEU A 64 -31.64 -18.41 0.64
N ALA A 65 -32.28 -17.96 -0.43
CA ALA A 65 -32.13 -16.61 -0.91
C ALA A 65 -32.43 -15.68 0.26
N VAL A 66 -31.43 -14.91 0.65
CA VAL A 66 -31.59 -13.91 1.71
C VAL A 66 -32.73 -12.99 1.31
N SER A 67 -33.70 -12.76 2.21
CA SER A 67 -34.84 -11.87 1.88
C SER A 67 -34.32 -10.46 1.56
N ALA A 68 -35.07 -9.70 0.76
CA ALA A 68 -34.71 -8.33 0.41
C ALA A 68 -34.49 -7.45 1.66
N ASP A 69 -35.28 -7.67 2.72
CA ASP A 69 -35.12 -6.95 3.98
C ASP A 69 -33.82 -7.34 4.71
N THR A 70 -33.48 -8.61 4.72
CA THR A 70 -32.22 -9.08 5.30
C THR A 70 -31.02 -8.58 4.51
N ALA A 71 -31.07 -8.60 3.19
CA ALA A 71 -30.01 -8.03 2.33
C ALA A 71 -29.78 -6.55 2.63
N LYS A 72 -30.87 -5.78 2.75
CA LYS A 72 -30.79 -4.36 3.14
C LYS A 72 -30.18 -4.16 4.53
N GLN A 73 -30.48 -5.02 5.50
CA GLN A 73 -29.90 -4.94 6.82
C GLN A 73 -28.41 -5.27 6.79
N ILE A 74 -27.98 -6.26 6.01
CA ILE A 74 -26.57 -6.59 5.79
C ILE A 74 -25.83 -5.37 5.23
N ASP A 75 -26.36 -4.73 4.17
CA ASP A 75 -25.73 -3.55 3.57
C ASP A 75 -25.65 -2.37 4.55
N GLN A 76 -26.66 -2.17 5.39
CA GLN A 76 -26.65 -1.15 6.43
C GLN A 76 -25.56 -1.41 7.48
N GLU A 77 -25.42 -2.68 7.93
CA GLU A 77 -24.40 -3.05 8.90
C GLU A 77 -22.98 -2.96 8.33
N VAL A 78 -22.78 -3.40 7.10
CA VAL A 78 -21.49 -3.22 6.41
C VAL A 78 -21.11 -1.75 6.34
N ARG A 79 -22.07 -0.90 5.94
CA ARG A 79 -21.84 0.55 5.88
C ARG A 79 -21.53 1.13 7.25
N ARG A 80 -22.29 0.76 8.30
CA ARG A 80 -22.05 1.21 9.67
C ARG A 80 -20.63 0.91 10.13
N ILE A 81 -20.17 -0.34 9.92
CA ILE A 81 -18.80 -0.77 10.29
C ILE A 81 -17.76 0.07 9.57
N ILE A 82 -17.93 0.29 8.27
CA ILE A 82 -17.00 1.11 7.48
C ILE A 82 -17.00 2.56 7.95
N ASP A 83 -18.18 3.16 8.16
CA ASP A 83 -18.30 4.56 8.59
C ASP A 83 -17.66 4.76 9.97
N GLU A 84 -17.84 3.83 10.92
CA GLU A 84 -17.21 3.86 12.24
C GLU A 84 -15.69 3.74 12.16
N CYS A 85 -15.18 2.78 11.40
CA CYS A 85 -13.73 2.63 11.19
C CYS A 85 -13.12 3.85 10.50
N TYR A 86 -13.84 4.44 9.54
CA TYR A 86 -13.41 5.67 8.87
C TYR A 86 -13.31 6.84 9.85
N ALA A 87 -14.33 7.02 10.71
CA ALA A 87 -14.33 8.07 11.73
C ALA A 87 -13.18 7.91 12.73
N ILE A 88 -12.90 6.68 13.17
CA ILE A 88 -11.77 6.37 14.06
C ILE A 88 -10.44 6.74 13.38
N ALA A 89 -10.24 6.31 12.14
CA ALA A 89 -9.03 6.60 11.40
C ALA A 89 -8.84 8.10 11.15
N GLN A 90 -9.92 8.81 10.83
CA GLN A 90 -9.91 10.27 10.68
C GLN A 90 -9.50 10.97 11.96
N LYS A 91 -10.07 10.56 13.09
CA LYS A 91 -9.74 11.11 14.41
C LYS A 91 -8.26 10.91 14.74
N ILE A 92 -7.73 9.68 14.53
CA ILE A 92 -6.31 9.36 14.77
C ILE A 92 -5.40 10.27 13.95
N LEU A 93 -5.70 10.47 12.67
CA LEU A 93 -4.90 11.32 11.79
C LEU A 93 -5.01 12.81 12.19
N GLN A 94 -6.19 13.28 12.58
CA GLN A 94 -6.38 14.66 13.06
C GLN A 94 -5.61 14.94 14.35
N GLU A 95 -5.59 13.99 15.28
CA GLU A 95 -4.85 14.10 16.55
C GLU A 95 -3.33 14.02 16.36
N ASN A 96 -2.86 13.51 15.23
CA ASN A 96 -1.44 13.30 14.94
C ASN A 96 -0.99 13.96 13.62
N VAL A 97 -1.64 15.04 13.22
CA VAL A 97 -1.35 15.73 11.96
C VAL A 97 0.11 16.21 11.88
N ASP A 98 0.68 16.67 13.00
CA ASP A 98 2.08 17.11 13.05
C ASP A 98 3.04 15.95 12.75
N LYS A 99 2.76 14.75 13.26
CA LYS A 99 3.54 13.54 12.96
C LYS A 99 3.41 13.13 11.49
N LEU A 100 2.22 13.28 10.90
CA LEU A 100 2.00 13.03 9.48
C LEU A 100 2.88 13.97 8.62
N HIS A 101 2.96 15.25 8.98
CA HIS A 101 3.82 16.20 8.28
C HIS A 101 5.31 15.89 8.48
N LEU A 102 5.74 15.53 9.67
CA LEU A 102 7.13 15.11 9.92
C LEU A 102 7.51 13.87 9.11
N MET A 103 6.62 12.86 9.02
CA MET A 103 6.83 11.68 8.17
C MET A 103 6.95 12.05 6.70
N ALA A 104 6.07 12.94 6.21
CA ALA A 104 6.12 13.39 4.83
C ALA A 104 7.43 14.14 4.52
N GLN A 105 7.87 15.02 5.40
CA GLN A 105 9.14 15.73 5.27
C GLN A 105 10.35 14.78 5.29
N ALA A 106 10.35 13.81 6.20
CA ALA A 106 11.41 12.80 6.27
C ALA A 106 11.47 11.95 4.99
N LEU A 107 10.32 11.55 4.45
CA LEU A 107 10.26 10.81 3.17
C LEU A 107 10.73 11.64 1.98
N MET A 108 10.44 12.95 1.96
CA MET A 108 10.95 13.84 0.91
C MET A 108 12.45 14.05 1.01
N LEU A 109 13.03 14.01 2.23
CA LEU A 109 14.45 14.23 2.46
C LEU A 109 15.28 12.96 2.25
N TYR A 110 14.80 11.82 2.76
CA TYR A 110 15.54 10.56 2.83
C TYR A 110 15.04 9.50 1.83
N GLU A 111 13.93 9.74 1.12
CA GLU A 111 13.21 8.81 0.23
C GLU A 111 12.61 7.60 0.95
N THR A 112 13.23 7.14 2.02
CA THR A 112 12.76 6.07 2.90
C THR A 112 12.96 6.46 4.35
N ILE A 113 12.12 5.93 5.25
CA ILE A 113 12.29 6.06 6.70
C ILE A 113 12.35 4.68 7.34
N ASP A 114 13.27 4.49 8.28
CA ASP A 114 13.43 3.26 9.03
C ASP A 114 12.63 3.27 10.35
N ALA A 115 12.67 2.15 11.08
CA ALA A 115 11.95 2.00 12.34
C ALA A 115 12.42 3.00 13.41
N ASP A 116 13.73 3.29 13.48
CA ASP A 116 14.31 4.21 14.45
C ASP A 116 13.80 5.65 14.19
N GLN A 117 13.69 6.03 12.91
CA GLN A 117 13.15 7.34 12.50
C GLN A 117 11.64 7.44 12.77
N ILE A 118 10.90 6.35 12.54
CA ILE A 118 9.47 6.30 12.89
C ILE A 118 9.28 6.48 14.40
N ASP A 119 10.10 5.82 15.23
CA ASP A 119 10.05 5.94 16.69
C ASP A 119 10.37 7.37 17.16
N ASP A 120 11.32 8.04 16.53
CA ASP A 120 11.62 9.45 16.81
C ASP A 120 10.40 10.33 16.52
N ILE A 121 9.80 10.20 15.32
CA ILE A 121 8.62 10.97 14.90
C ILE A 121 7.43 10.68 15.84
N MET A 122 7.18 9.40 16.15
CA MET A 122 6.07 9.03 17.04
C MET A 122 6.25 9.57 18.46
N SER A 123 7.50 9.76 18.90
CA SER A 123 7.85 10.40 20.16
C SER A 123 7.85 11.93 20.10
N GLY A 124 7.52 12.54 18.96
CA GLY A 124 7.51 13.99 18.75
C GLY A 124 8.91 14.60 18.60
N ARG A 125 9.91 13.81 18.22
CA ARG A 125 11.27 14.26 17.92
C ARG A 125 11.47 14.35 16.42
N GLU A 126 12.43 15.17 16.02
CA GLU A 126 12.91 15.16 14.62
C GLU A 126 13.55 13.80 14.32
N PRO A 127 13.29 13.23 13.13
CA PRO A 127 13.88 11.96 12.73
C PRO A 127 15.40 12.10 12.57
N ARG A 128 16.14 11.16 13.14
CA ARG A 128 17.59 11.07 12.98
C ARG A 128 17.97 10.78 11.55
N GLU A 129 19.19 11.08 11.15
CA GLU A 129 19.71 10.68 9.84
C GLU A 129 19.77 9.14 9.73
N PRO A 130 19.43 8.57 8.55
CA PRO A 130 19.55 7.13 8.32
C PRO A 130 21.00 6.67 8.50
N LYS A 131 21.21 5.46 9.03
CA LYS A 131 22.52 4.90 9.30
C LYS A 131 23.43 4.82 8.08
N ASP A 132 22.84 4.73 6.88
CA ASP A 132 23.54 4.62 5.60
C ASP A 132 23.53 5.92 4.77
N TRP A 133 23.06 7.04 5.35
CA TRP A 133 22.91 8.33 4.65
C TRP A 133 24.23 8.99 4.27
N GLY A 134 25.36 8.59 4.81
CA GLY A 134 26.68 9.19 4.57
C GLY A 134 27.64 8.36 3.72
N GLY A 135 27.22 7.19 3.22
CA GLY A 135 28.12 6.21 2.59
C GLY A 135 28.59 6.54 1.16
N THR A 136 28.17 7.66 0.54
CA THR A 136 28.55 8.02 -0.82
C THR A 136 29.25 9.40 -0.94
N SER A 137 29.84 9.89 0.14
CA SER A 137 30.91 10.88 0.03
C SER A 137 32.19 10.15 -0.33
N GLY A 138 32.21 9.58 -1.54
CA GLY A 138 33.43 9.06 -2.14
C GLY A 138 34.49 10.15 -2.10
N SER A 139 35.45 9.97 -1.23
CA SER A 139 36.74 10.63 -1.24
C SER A 139 37.24 10.69 -2.69
N ARG A 140 37.06 11.83 -3.34
CA ARG A 140 37.90 12.16 -4.46
C ARG A 140 39.30 12.42 -3.89
N ASN A 141 40.10 11.34 -3.80
CA ASN A 141 41.53 11.46 -3.67
C ASN A 141 42.03 12.24 -4.87
N THR A 142 42.26 13.52 -4.68
CA THR A 142 43.20 14.29 -5.48
C THR A 142 44.57 13.90 -5.00
N ALA A 143 45.09 12.79 -5.52
CA ALA A 143 46.48 12.45 -5.39
C ALA A 143 47.11 12.39 -6.78
N ASP A 144 48.01 13.33 -6.99
CA ASP A 144 49.16 13.32 -7.87
C ASP A 144 48.92 13.02 -9.38
N VAL A 145 48.91 14.11 -10.11
CA VAL A 145 49.45 14.17 -11.47
C VAL A 145 50.95 14.17 -11.37
N ASP A 146 51.60 13.05 -11.54
CA ASP A 146 53.00 13.02 -11.91
C ASP A 146 53.14 12.65 -13.39
N ALA A 147 53.86 13.49 -14.08
CA ALA A 147 54.16 13.43 -15.50
C ALA A 147 55.21 12.35 -15.77
N GLY A 148 54.99 11.53 -16.80
CA GLY A 148 56.09 10.67 -17.23
C GLY A 148 55.71 9.60 -18.26
N ALA A 149 56.06 9.88 -19.52
CA ALA A 149 56.48 8.94 -20.56
C ALA A 149 55.43 8.07 -21.28
N ALA A 150 55.20 8.39 -22.51
CA ALA A 150 54.80 7.42 -23.56
C ALA A 150 55.92 6.38 -23.80
N PRO A 151 55.56 5.16 -24.22
CA PRO A 151 55.87 4.79 -25.62
C PRO A 151 54.83 3.94 -26.33
N GLN A 152 54.64 4.29 -27.56
CA GLN A 152 54.49 3.54 -28.80
C GLN A 152 54.26 2.02 -28.80
N GLY A 153 53.32 1.61 -29.65
CA GLY A 153 53.53 0.41 -30.44
C GLY A 153 52.35 -0.53 -30.59
N SER A 154 51.66 -0.43 -31.75
CA SER A 154 51.19 -1.52 -32.64
C SER A 154 50.29 -2.65 -32.01
N SER A 155 49.16 -2.95 -32.53
CA SER A 155 48.85 -3.55 -33.81
C SER A 155 47.32 -3.82 -33.92
N SER A 156 46.83 -3.42 -35.04
CA SER A 156 45.53 -3.72 -35.60
C SER A 156 45.27 -5.23 -35.79
N ARG A 157 44.07 -5.73 -35.42
CA ARG A 157 43.47 -6.88 -36.08
C ARG A 157 41.96 -6.66 -36.24
N PRO A 158 41.44 -6.81 -37.44
CA PRO A 158 40.00 -6.68 -37.71
C PRO A 158 39.25 -7.98 -37.41
N ILE A 159 38.10 -7.86 -36.82
CA ILE A 159 37.19 -8.96 -36.69
C ILE A 159 36.18 -8.84 -37.82
N GLY A 160 36.27 -9.75 -38.76
CA GLY A 160 35.31 -9.92 -39.82
C GLY A 160 34.38 -11.05 -39.61
N GLY A 161 33.17 -10.93 -40.16
CA GLY A 161 32.40 -12.00 -40.74
C GLY A 161 31.09 -12.44 -40.04
N PRO A 162 29.97 -12.44 -40.79
CA PRO A 162 28.67 -12.78 -40.29
C PRO A 162 28.45 -14.30 -40.27
N ALA A 163 27.75 -14.82 -39.28
CA ALA A 163 27.28 -16.20 -39.23
C ALA A 163 25.92 -16.30 -39.92
N GLY A 164 25.85 -17.27 -40.85
CA GLY A 164 24.68 -17.61 -41.61
C GLY A 164 23.66 -18.42 -40.85
N GLU A 165 22.47 -18.43 -41.43
CA GLU A 165 21.26 -19.20 -41.11
C GLU A 165 21.49 -20.69 -41.14
N HIS A 166 20.85 -21.37 -40.17
CA HIS A 166 20.12 -22.63 -40.40
C HIS A 166 19.05 -22.77 -39.30
#